data_2643173debed3ea50fe46f78d61e655c
#
_entry.id   2643173debed3ea50fe46f78d61e655c
#
_cell.length_a   1.000
_cell.length_b   1.000
_cell.length_c   1.000
_cell.angle_alpha   90.00
_cell.angle_beta   90.00
_cell.angle_gamma   90.00
#
_symmetry.space_group_name_H-M   'P 1'
#
loop_
_entity.id
_entity.type
_entity.pdbx_description
1 polymer ?
#
loop_
_entity_poly.entity_id
_entity_poly.type
_entity_poly.pdbx_seq_one_letter_code
_entity_poly.pdbx_strand_id
1 'polypeptide(L)'
;MAQYDVWAVNPTSDDDYFRTSATIAASGNIALLANNVGQYGTGYKVSITSDGADANKTFTITGVKVGAEGYDGIVTESVTGPSATVVYSTNYYTRVNSISISAASTGGIKIGYGGDLAFPRTRIKQVLYVASSTEGRITFTAQPNNTVILKLFTPADGTANDAMVPPEGVLTTKSNSGRGDIAVLTLDQVSKVTVICG
;
A
#
# COMPACT_ATOMS: atom_id res chain seq x y z
N MET A 1 -15.51 -20.97 17.88
CA MET A 1 -14.47 -20.01 18.29
C MET A 1 -14.33 -19.00 17.18
N ALA A 2 -14.41 -17.69 17.48
CA ALA A 2 -14.13 -16.68 16.47
C ALA A 2 -12.63 -16.73 16.17
N GLN A 3 -12.27 -16.92 14.92
CA GLN A 3 -10.89 -16.87 14.46
C GLN A 3 -10.53 -15.39 14.31
N TYR A 4 -9.54 -14.92 15.04
CA TYR A 4 -8.98 -13.57 14.90
C TYR A 4 -7.69 -13.66 14.09
N ASP A 5 -7.61 -12.90 13.03
CA ASP A 5 -6.38 -12.73 12.28
C ASP A 5 -5.58 -11.55 12.85
N VAL A 6 -4.38 -11.83 13.30
CA VAL A 6 -3.45 -10.81 13.81
C VAL A 6 -2.55 -10.38 12.66
N TRP A 7 -2.70 -9.14 12.22
CA TRP A 7 -1.89 -8.56 11.15
C TRP A 7 -0.88 -7.59 11.75
N ALA A 8 0.33 -8.07 11.98
CA ALA A 8 1.44 -7.21 12.30
C ALA A 8 1.85 -6.45 11.02
N VAL A 9 1.44 -5.21 10.94
CA VAL A 9 1.70 -4.37 9.78
C VAL A 9 2.55 -3.18 10.21
N ASN A 10 3.64 -2.98 9.51
CA ASN A 10 4.43 -1.78 9.62
C ASN A 10 4.45 -1.14 8.22
N PRO A 11 3.51 -0.24 7.93
CA PRO A 11 3.45 0.41 6.63
C PRO A 11 4.67 1.33 6.50
N THR A 12 5.74 0.76 5.99
CA THR A 12 6.97 1.45 5.63
C THR A 12 7.03 1.52 4.11
N SER A 13 7.52 2.63 3.59
CA SER A 13 7.89 2.72 2.19
C SER A 13 9.25 2.05 1.97
N ASP A 14 9.37 1.39 0.82
CA ASP A 14 10.64 0.86 0.33
C ASP A 14 10.72 1.20 -1.16
N ASP A 15 11.57 2.15 -1.53
CA ASP A 15 11.60 2.77 -2.86
C ASP A 15 12.33 1.93 -3.91
N ASP A 16 13.03 0.87 -3.49
CA ASP A 16 13.81 -0.02 -4.38
C ASP A 16 13.52 -1.52 -4.20
N TYR A 17 12.44 -1.86 -3.49
CA TYR A 17 12.04 -3.23 -3.19
C TYR A 17 11.93 -4.15 -4.42
N PHE A 18 11.34 -3.66 -5.51
CA PHE A 18 11.20 -4.41 -6.75
C PHE A 18 12.41 -4.26 -7.67
N ARG A 19 13.08 -3.12 -7.61
CA ARG A 19 14.22 -2.81 -8.45
C ARG A 19 15.08 -1.71 -7.81
N THR A 20 16.36 -2.00 -7.64
CA THR A 20 17.37 -1.00 -7.28
C THR A 20 17.63 -0.04 -8.45
N SER A 21 18.20 1.13 -8.17
CA SER A 21 18.46 2.15 -9.20
C SER A 21 19.36 1.62 -10.32
N ALA A 22 18.83 1.62 -11.52
CA ALA A 22 19.59 1.35 -12.74
C ALA A 22 18.87 1.93 -13.97
N THR A 23 19.61 2.37 -14.97
CA THR A 23 19.05 2.76 -16.27
C THR A 23 18.45 1.57 -17.00
N ILE A 24 17.41 1.83 -17.77
CA ILE A 24 16.75 0.83 -18.63
C ILE A 24 17.09 1.18 -20.07
N ALA A 25 17.82 0.29 -20.73
CA ALA A 25 18.41 0.55 -22.06
C ALA A 25 17.41 0.52 -23.21
N ALA A 26 16.24 -0.12 -23.04
CA ALA A 26 15.23 -0.29 -24.10
C ALA A 26 13.82 -0.40 -23.51
N SER A 27 12.80 -0.27 -24.38
CA SER A 27 11.43 -0.61 -24.03
C SER A 27 11.27 -2.10 -23.70
N GLY A 28 10.31 -2.45 -22.86
CA GLY A 28 9.99 -3.83 -22.54
C GLY A 28 9.84 -4.09 -21.05
N ASN A 29 9.85 -5.38 -20.71
CA ASN A 29 9.69 -5.81 -19.33
C ASN A 29 10.95 -5.50 -18.49
N ILE A 30 10.69 -5.03 -17.27
CA ILE A 30 11.70 -4.72 -16.28
C ILE A 30 11.89 -5.96 -15.40
N ALA A 31 13.12 -6.38 -15.19
CA ALA A 31 13.42 -7.46 -14.25
C ALA A 31 13.13 -7.01 -12.83
N LEU A 32 12.30 -7.76 -12.10
CA LEU A 32 11.92 -7.50 -10.73
C LEU A 32 12.68 -8.41 -9.77
N LEU A 33 13.13 -7.88 -8.64
CA LEU A 33 13.81 -8.60 -7.56
C LEU A 33 12.82 -9.37 -6.69
N ALA A 34 11.59 -8.87 -6.57
CA ALA A 34 10.50 -9.43 -5.80
C ALA A 34 9.16 -9.22 -6.52
N ASN A 35 8.13 -9.92 -6.08
CA ASN A 35 6.78 -9.78 -6.65
C ASN A 35 5.66 -9.72 -5.62
N ASN A 36 5.84 -10.20 -4.40
CA ASN A 36 4.86 -10.11 -3.32
C ASN A 36 5.13 -8.86 -2.49
N VAL A 37 4.11 -8.09 -2.20
CA VAL A 37 4.24 -6.81 -1.50
C VAL A 37 3.54 -6.82 -0.15
N GLY A 38 2.39 -7.44 -0.05
CA GLY A 38 1.58 -7.49 1.16
C GLY A 38 1.52 -8.89 1.78
N GLN A 39 1.14 -8.94 3.05
CA GLN A 39 0.82 -10.18 3.77
C GLN A 39 -0.69 -10.25 3.97
N TYR A 40 -1.24 -11.45 4.05
CA TYR A 40 -2.67 -11.68 4.34
C TYR A 40 -3.65 -10.95 3.41
N GLY A 41 -3.27 -10.75 2.14
CA GLY A 41 -4.10 -10.04 1.17
C GLY A 41 -4.03 -8.51 1.27
N THR A 42 -3.22 -7.95 2.16
CA THR A 42 -2.90 -6.52 2.18
C THR A 42 -1.98 -6.13 1.03
N GLY A 43 -1.86 -4.86 0.72
CA GLY A 43 -0.99 -4.41 -0.35
C GLY A 43 -0.67 -2.93 -0.32
N TYR A 44 0.20 -2.52 -1.22
CA TYR A 44 0.72 -1.16 -1.33
C TYR A 44 0.56 -0.61 -2.74
N LYS A 45 0.65 0.70 -2.86
CA LYS A 45 0.86 1.34 -4.16
C LYS A 45 2.29 1.10 -4.62
N VAL A 46 2.45 0.77 -5.88
CA VAL A 46 3.78 0.72 -6.51
C VAL A 46 4.30 2.14 -6.66
N SER A 47 5.52 2.38 -6.23
CA SER A 47 6.26 3.62 -6.45
C SER A 47 7.27 3.45 -7.56
N ILE A 48 7.39 4.45 -8.43
CA ILE A 48 8.40 4.52 -9.49
C ILE A 48 9.13 5.84 -9.30
N THR A 49 10.43 5.76 -9.08
CA THR A 49 11.31 6.92 -8.88
C THR A 49 12.33 6.98 -10.01
N SER A 50 12.58 8.16 -10.55
CA SER A 50 13.66 8.41 -11.49
C SER A 50 14.49 9.60 -11.02
N ASP A 51 15.78 9.55 -11.26
CA ASP A 51 16.70 10.70 -11.14
C ASP A 51 16.81 11.51 -12.44
N GLY A 52 16.16 11.06 -13.52
CA GLY A 52 16.11 11.69 -14.82
C GLY A 52 14.72 12.18 -15.25
N ALA A 53 14.64 12.74 -16.46
CA ALA A 53 13.39 13.25 -17.04
C ALA A 53 12.65 12.15 -17.81
N ASP A 54 11.89 11.32 -17.13
CA ASP A 54 11.18 10.18 -17.70
C ASP A 54 9.65 10.39 -17.81
N ALA A 55 9.15 11.63 -17.64
CA ALA A 55 7.73 11.97 -17.72
C ALA A 55 7.06 11.69 -19.08
N ASN A 56 7.85 11.47 -20.13
CA ASN A 56 7.37 11.08 -21.46
C ASN A 56 7.34 9.55 -21.67
N LYS A 57 7.69 8.77 -20.65
CA LYS A 57 7.62 7.31 -20.67
C LYS A 57 6.33 6.86 -19.98
N THR A 58 5.85 5.69 -20.39
CA THR A 58 4.72 5.01 -19.73
C THR A 58 5.22 3.73 -19.10
N PHE A 59 4.92 3.55 -17.83
CA PHE A 59 5.12 2.31 -17.12
C PHE A 59 3.81 1.55 -17.07
N THR A 60 3.81 0.29 -17.46
CA THR A 60 2.63 -0.59 -17.39
C THR A 60 2.85 -1.62 -16.30
N ILE A 61 2.01 -1.57 -15.28
CA ILE A 61 2.05 -2.46 -14.11
C ILE A 61 0.95 -3.49 -14.26
N THR A 62 1.28 -4.78 -14.19
CA THR A 62 0.30 -5.87 -14.15
C THR A 62 0.47 -6.64 -12.86
N GLY A 63 -0.60 -6.83 -12.11
CA GLY A 63 -0.53 -7.48 -10.81
C GLY A 63 -1.90 -7.79 -10.22
N VAL A 64 -1.90 -8.37 -9.03
CA VAL A 64 -3.11 -8.67 -8.26
C VAL A 64 -3.38 -7.53 -7.30
N LYS A 65 -4.54 -6.89 -7.42
CA LYS A 65 -4.92 -5.80 -6.52
C LYS A 65 -5.56 -6.30 -5.23
N VAL A 66 -5.45 -5.50 -4.18
CA VAL A 66 -6.12 -5.75 -2.89
C VAL A 66 -7.64 -5.82 -3.06
N GLY A 67 -8.28 -6.74 -2.34
CA GLY A 67 -9.74 -6.89 -2.33
C GLY A 67 -10.32 -7.61 -3.54
N ALA A 68 -9.48 -8.06 -4.47
CA ALA A 68 -9.90 -8.88 -5.59
C ALA A 68 -9.72 -10.37 -5.29
N GLU A 69 -10.72 -11.16 -5.57
CA GLU A 69 -10.71 -12.61 -5.40
C GLU A 69 -10.52 -13.31 -6.75
N GLY A 70 -9.66 -14.34 -6.77
CA GLY A 70 -9.49 -15.20 -7.95
C GLY A 70 -8.80 -14.53 -9.14
N TYR A 71 -9.09 -15.02 -10.35
CA TYR A 71 -8.52 -14.54 -11.61
C TYR A 71 -8.92 -13.10 -11.96
N ASP A 72 -10.08 -12.64 -11.48
CA ASP A 72 -10.58 -11.27 -11.71
C ASP A 72 -9.76 -10.21 -10.95
N GLY A 73 -8.83 -10.64 -10.10
CA GLY A 73 -7.94 -9.77 -9.34
C GLY A 73 -6.76 -9.21 -10.11
N ILE A 74 -6.44 -9.77 -11.27
CA ILE A 74 -5.33 -9.28 -12.09
C ILE A 74 -5.78 -8.03 -12.83
N VAL A 75 -5.07 -6.93 -12.57
CA VAL A 75 -5.31 -5.66 -13.24
C VAL A 75 -4.04 -5.19 -13.95
N THR A 76 -4.24 -4.42 -15.00
CA THR A 76 -3.16 -3.72 -15.70
C THR A 76 -3.42 -2.23 -15.61
N GLU A 77 -2.40 -1.48 -15.22
CA GLU A 77 -2.46 -0.02 -15.03
C GLU A 77 -1.29 0.63 -15.74
N SER A 78 -1.55 1.78 -16.38
CA SER A 78 -0.53 2.61 -16.99
C SER A 78 -0.24 3.81 -16.08
N VAL A 79 1.02 4.02 -15.77
CA VAL A 79 1.51 5.14 -14.96
C VAL A 79 2.45 5.99 -15.80
N THR A 80 2.22 7.29 -15.87
CA THR A 80 3.16 8.22 -16.49
C THR A 80 4.43 8.27 -15.66
N GLY A 81 5.58 8.21 -16.30
CA GLY A 81 6.87 8.19 -15.63
C GLY A 81 7.18 9.48 -14.86
N PRO A 82 8.08 9.40 -13.90
CA PRO A 82 8.51 10.55 -13.10
C PRO A 82 9.50 11.45 -13.84
N SER A 83 9.64 12.70 -13.37
CA SER A 83 10.68 13.64 -13.80
C SER A 83 11.45 14.10 -12.57
N ALA A 84 12.56 13.44 -12.28
CA ALA A 84 13.38 13.64 -11.09
C ALA A 84 12.55 13.63 -9.77
N THR A 85 11.59 12.74 -9.69
CA THR A 85 10.65 12.62 -8.56
C THR A 85 10.14 11.19 -8.43
N VAL A 86 9.08 10.99 -7.65
CA VAL A 86 8.36 9.73 -7.49
C VAL A 86 6.93 9.85 -8.00
N VAL A 87 6.43 8.81 -8.65
CA VAL A 87 5.01 8.64 -9.00
C VAL A 87 4.50 7.33 -8.41
N TYR A 88 3.20 7.26 -8.18
CA TYR A 88 2.57 6.09 -7.57
C TYR A 88 1.48 5.53 -8.47
N SER A 89 1.29 4.21 -8.40
CA SER A 89 0.11 3.57 -8.98
C SER A 89 -1.18 4.08 -8.32
N THR A 90 -2.29 3.99 -9.03
CA THR A 90 -3.63 4.24 -8.47
C THR A 90 -4.09 3.04 -7.62
N ASN A 91 -3.84 1.83 -8.14
CA ASN A 91 -4.21 0.60 -7.46
C ASN A 91 -3.21 0.21 -6.36
N TYR A 92 -3.73 -0.49 -5.35
CA TYR A 92 -2.95 -1.17 -4.32
C TYR A 92 -2.77 -2.62 -4.72
N TYR A 93 -1.52 -3.10 -4.74
CA TYR A 93 -1.17 -4.45 -5.19
C TYR A 93 -0.75 -5.33 -4.02
N THR A 94 -1.29 -6.56 -3.97
CA THR A 94 -0.77 -7.63 -3.10
C THR A 94 0.42 -8.32 -3.76
N ARG A 95 0.42 -8.36 -5.10
CA ARG A 95 1.48 -8.95 -5.91
C ARG A 95 1.62 -8.19 -7.24
N VAL A 96 2.84 -7.91 -7.62
CA VAL A 96 3.18 -7.36 -8.94
C VAL A 96 3.72 -8.50 -9.81
N ASN A 97 3.03 -8.79 -10.91
CA ASN A 97 3.44 -9.85 -11.82
C ASN A 97 4.51 -9.39 -12.81
N SER A 98 4.33 -8.18 -13.35
CA SER A 98 5.28 -7.56 -14.28
C SER A 98 5.15 -6.05 -14.29
N ILE A 99 6.25 -5.39 -14.62
CA ILE A 99 6.28 -3.97 -14.95
C ILE A 99 7.04 -3.83 -16.25
N SER A 100 6.52 -3.04 -17.18
CA SER A 100 7.20 -2.71 -18.43
C SER A 100 7.30 -1.20 -18.61
N ILE A 101 8.25 -0.76 -19.42
CA ILE A 101 8.45 0.64 -19.80
C ILE A 101 8.33 0.80 -21.31
N SER A 102 7.78 1.92 -21.78
CA SER A 102 7.53 2.18 -23.21
C SER A 102 8.78 2.52 -24.02
N ALA A 103 9.85 2.99 -23.38
CA ALA A 103 11.12 3.33 -24.03
C ALA A 103 12.27 3.29 -23.02
N ALA A 104 13.52 3.39 -23.50
CA ALA A 104 14.70 3.51 -22.63
C ALA A 104 14.54 4.67 -21.63
N SER A 105 14.99 4.47 -20.38
CA SER A 105 14.96 5.52 -19.37
C SER A 105 16.07 6.55 -19.59
N THR A 106 15.80 7.77 -19.15
CA THR A 106 16.79 8.87 -19.19
C THR A 106 17.68 8.83 -17.95
N GLY A 107 17.13 8.41 -16.82
CA GLY A 107 17.83 8.27 -15.55
C GLY A 107 17.80 6.87 -14.98
N GLY A 108 18.35 6.71 -13.78
CA GLY A 108 18.22 5.51 -12.97
C GLY A 108 16.80 5.36 -12.48
N ILE A 109 16.20 4.20 -12.72
CA ILE A 109 14.84 3.87 -12.25
C ILE A 109 14.92 2.97 -11.04
N LYS A 110 14.30 3.40 -9.95
CA LYS A 110 13.96 2.56 -8.80
C LYS A 110 12.48 2.21 -8.84
N ILE A 111 12.14 1.03 -8.40
CA ILE A 111 10.74 0.60 -8.27
C ILE A 111 10.55 -0.06 -6.92
N GLY A 112 9.60 0.45 -6.16
CA GLY A 112 9.29 -0.02 -4.83
C GLY A 112 7.81 0.17 -4.49
N TYR A 113 7.53 0.50 -3.24
CA TYR A 113 6.16 0.73 -2.79
C TYR A 113 6.07 1.89 -1.80
N GLY A 114 4.90 2.51 -1.74
CA GLY A 114 4.57 3.61 -0.82
C GLY A 114 4.24 3.14 0.59
N GLY A 115 4.18 4.08 1.53
CA GLY A 115 3.95 3.79 2.96
C GLY A 115 2.50 3.50 3.36
N ASP A 116 1.52 3.76 2.49
CA ASP A 116 0.11 3.47 2.79
C ASP A 116 -0.22 2.01 2.53
N LEU A 117 -0.84 1.35 3.50
CA LEU A 117 -1.21 -0.07 3.41
C LEU A 117 -2.71 -0.23 3.20
N ALA A 118 -3.09 -0.91 2.13
CA ALA A 118 -4.48 -1.28 1.87
C ALA A 118 -4.84 -2.63 2.46
N PHE A 119 -6.03 -2.71 3.04
CA PHE A 119 -6.64 -3.91 3.60
C PHE A 119 -7.80 -4.38 2.73
N PRO A 120 -7.98 -5.68 2.53
CA PRO A 120 -9.22 -6.22 1.98
C PRO A 120 -10.38 -5.97 2.95
N ARG A 121 -11.59 -6.27 2.50
CA ARG A 121 -12.78 -6.15 3.37
C ARG A 121 -12.64 -7.05 4.60
N THR A 122 -12.63 -6.44 5.79
CA THR A 122 -12.51 -7.13 7.08
C THR A 122 -13.14 -6.28 8.19
N ARG A 123 -13.13 -6.77 9.43
CA ARG A 123 -13.49 -6.02 10.62
C ARG A 123 -12.24 -5.75 11.47
N ILE A 124 -12.01 -4.49 11.79
CA ILE A 124 -10.97 -4.11 12.75
C ILE A 124 -11.55 -4.28 14.15
N LYS A 125 -10.90 -5.10 14.94
CA LYS A 125 -11.28 -5.42 16.33
C LYS A 125 -10.44 -4.69 17.35
N GLN A 126 -9.13 -4.55 17.06
CA GLN A 126 -8.19 -3.88 17.93
C GLN A 126 -7.03 -3.34 17.12
N VAL A 127 -6.44 -2.25 17.57
CA VAL A 127 -5.23 -1.67 17.02
C VAL A 127 -4.22 -1.52 18.15
N LEU A 128 -3.11 -2.22 18.04
CA LEU A 128 -1.95 -2.06 18.93
C LEU A 128 -0.93 -1.18 18.21
N TYR A 129 -0.33 -0.23 18.89
CA TYR A 129 0.64 0.66 18.26
C TYR A 129 1.74 1.09 19.24
N VAL A 130 2.85 1.51 18.67
CA VAL A 130 3.92 2.20 19.39
C VAL A 130 3.94 3.64 18.90
N ALA A 131 3.61 4.56 19.79
CA ALA A 131 3.65 5.99 19.51
C ALA A 131 5.10 6.46 19.27
N SER A 132 5.26 7.56 18.56
CA SER A 132 6.54 8.25 18.48
C SER A 132 6.70 9.25 19.63
N SER A 133 7.80 10.00 19.64
CA SER A 133 8.01 11.11 20.57
C SER A 133 7.20 12.38 20.20
N THR A 134 6.42 12.32 19.16
CA THR A 134 5.50 13.38 18.70
C THR A 134 4.09 12.85 18.58
N GLU A 135 3.10 13.70 18.87
CA GLU A 135 1.69 13.34 18.63
C GLU A 135 1.47 12.95 17.17
N GLY A 136 0.70 11.89 16.98
CA GLY A 136 0.46 11.33 15.66
C GLY A 136 -0.94 10.83 15.46
N ARG A 137 -1.12 10.08 14.37
CA ARG A 137 -2.44 9.58 13.95
C ARG A 137 -2.33 8.24 13.25
N ILE A 138 -3.33 7.41 13.51
CA ILE A 138 -3.61 6.19 12.75
C ILE A 138 -4.95 6.40 12.07
N THR A 139 -4.97 6.39 10.74
CA THR A 139 -6.20 6.66 9.98
C THR A 139 -6.50 5.51 9.04
N PHE A 140 -7.74 5.00 9.11
CA PHE A 140 -8.29 4.07 8.14
C PHE A 140 -9.31 4.79 7.27
N THR A 141 -9.12 4.72 5.96
CA THR A 141 -9.94 5.41 4.97
C THR A 141 -10.51 4.42 3.97
N ALA A 142 -11.83 4.44 3.75
CA ALA A 142 -12.46 3.60 2.72
C ALA A 142 -12.18 4.16 1.32
N GLN A 143 -11.80 3.29 0.39
CA GLN A 143 -11.67 3.59 -1.03
C GLN A 143 -12.90 3.09 -1.79
N PRO A 144 -13.31 3.76 -2.89
CA PRO A 144 -12.61 4.89 -3.54
C PRO A 144 -12.96 6.28 -2.97
N ASN A 145 -13.90 6.39 -2.04
CA ASN A 145 -14.48 7.68 -1.65
C ASN A 145 -13.66 8.45 -0.60
N ASN A 146 -12.52 7.93 -0.17
CA ASN A 146 -11.66 8.51 0.88
C ASN A 146 -12.40 8.85 2.19
N THR A 147 -13.46 8.08 2.51
CA THR A 147 -14.22 8.30 3.74
C THR A 147 -13.45 7.76 4.92
N VAL A 148 -13.20 8.60 5.93
CA VAL A 148 -12.56 8.14 7.17
C VAL A 148 -13.49 7.15 7.89
N ILE A 149 -13.00 5.94 8.11
CA ILE A 149 -13.69 4.86 8.81
C ILE A 149 -13.36 4.90 10.30
N LEU A 150 -12.07 5.01 10.60
CA LEU A 150 -11.52 5.04 11.95
C LEU A 150 -10.34 5.99 11.98
N LYS A 151 -10.27 6.83 13.01
CA LYS A 151 -9.15 7.73 13.27
C LYS A 151 -8.79 7.65 14.74
N LEU A 152 -7.55 7.30 15.01
CA LEU A 152 -6.99 7.24 16.35
C LEU A 152 -5.92 8.32 16.48
N PHE A 153 -5.91 9.02 17.60
CA PHE A 153 -4.84 9.95 17.96
C PHE A 153 -3.86 9.22 18.87
N THR A 154 -2.58 9.41 18.64
CA THR A 154 -1.52 8.79 19.42
C THR A 154 -0.80 9.85 20.26
N PRO A 155 -0.48 9.56 21.53
CA PRO A 155 0.24 10.49 22.40
C PRO A 155 1.71 10.62 21.94
N ALA A 156 2.37 11.66 22.44
CA ALA A 156 3.80 11.92 22.21
C ALA A 156 4.66 11.30 23.32
N ASP A 157 4.54 10.00 23.57
CA ASP A 157 5.18 9.34 24.71
C ASP A 157 6.19 8.24 24.34
N GLY A 158 6.24 7.86 23.06
CA GLY A 158 7.15 6.81 22.57
C GLY A 158 6.83 5.41 23.10
N THR A 159 5.69 5.20 23.76
CA THR A 159 5.32 3.95 24.42
C THR A 159 4.42 3.08 23.57
N ALA A 160 4.29 1.82 23.97
CA ALA A 160 3.34 0.90 23.38
C ALA A 160 1.95 1.15 23.99
N ASN A 161 0.98 1.35 23.14
CA ASN A 161 -0.42 1.62 23.49
C ASN A 161 -1.35 0.67 22.73
N ASP A 162 -2.57 0.54 23.23
CA ASP A 162 -3.65 -0.12 22.51
C ASP A 162 -4.85 0.79 22.34
N ALA A 163 -5.58 0.58 21.27
CA ALA A 163 -6.85 1.21 21.03
C ALA A 163 -7.89 0.11 20.75
N MET A 164 -8.78 -0.07 21.68
CA MET A 164 -9.95 -0.94 21.49
C MET A 164 -10.96 -0.22 20.60
N VAL A 165 -11.44 -0.91 19.58
CA VAL A 165 -12.58 -0.47 18.80
C VAL A 165 -13.88 -1.05 19.41
N PRO A 166 -15.08 -0.57 19.02
CA PRO A 166 -16.34 -1.12 19.51
C PRO A 166 -16.38 -2.65 19.47
N PRO A 167 -17.07 -3.33 20.40
CA PRO A 167 -17.07 -4.80 20.50
C PRO A 167 -17.44 -5.53 19.20
N GLU A 168 -18.33 -4.95 18.40
CA GLU A 168 -18.72 -5.43 17.08
C GLU A 168 -17.61 -5.22 16.02
N GLY A 169 -16.58 -4.44 16.34
CA GLY A 169 -15.54 -4.02 15.42
C GLY A 169 -15.99 -2.97 14.40
N VAL A 170 -15.04 -2.41 13.68
CA VAL A 170 -15.29 -1.47 12.59
C VAL A 170 -15.07 -2.15 11.26
N LEU A 171 -16.07 -2.13 10.39
CA LEU A 171 -15.92 -2.63 9.01
C LEU A 171 -14.98 -1.71 8.23
N THR A 172 -14.05 -2.29 7.51
CA THR A 172 -13.12 -1.56 6.64
C THR A 172 -13.79 -0.95 5.42
N THR A 173 -15.06 -1.27 5.18
CA THR A 173 -15.85 -0.69 4.09
C THR A 173 -17.22 -0.27 4.61
N LYS A 174 -17.68 0.91 4.22
CA LYS A 174 -19.03 1.41 4.55
C LYS A 174 -20.08 1.05 3.51
N SER A 175 -19.69 0.49 2.38
CA SER A 175 -20.60 0.26 1.27
C SER A 175 -21.25 -1.10 1.32
N ASN A 176 -22.56 -1.14 1.09
CA ASN A 176 -23.29 -2.36 0.73
C ASN A 176 -23.05 -2.74 -0.74
N SER A 177 -22.31 -1.92 -1.47
CA SER A 177 -22.02 -2.08 -2.89
C SER A 177 -20.77 -2.93 -3.09
N GLY A 178 -20.92 -4.22 -3.08
CA GLY A 178 -20.10 -5.08 -3.88
C GLY A 178 -18.64 -5.33 -3.53
N ARG A 179 -18.09 -6.24 -4.26
CA ARG A 179 -16.72 -6.70 -4.26
C ARG A 179 -15.76 -5.58 -4.67
N GLY A 180 -14.71 -5.38 -3.89
CA GLY A 180 -13.61 -4.49 -4.27
C GLY A 180 -13.38 -3.26 -3.41
N ASP A 181 -14.22 -3.00 -2.41
CA ASP A 181 -13.96 -1.94 -1.45
C ASP A 181 -12.81 -2.33 -0.53
N ILE A 182 -11.87 -1.43 -0.37
CA ILE A 182 -10.69 -1.61 0.48
C ILE A 182 -10.60 -0.47 1.50
N ALA A 183 -9.94 -0.73 2.63
CA ALA A 183 -9.53 0.32 3.55
C ALA A 183 -8.03 0.57 3.41
N VAL A 184 -7.64 1.83 3.46
CA VAL A 184 -6.24 2.26 3.44
C VAL A 184 -5.86 2.73 4.84
N LEU A 185 -4.79 2.16 5.37
CA LEU A 185 -4.14 2.57 6.60
C LEU A 185 -3.01 3.55 6.28
N THR A 186 -3.11 4.73 6.86
CA THR A 186 -2.07 5.74 6.83
C THR A 186 -1.57 6.01 8.25
N LEU A 187 -0.27 6.02 8.45
CA LEU A 187 0.38 6.36 9.72
C LEU A 187 1.03 7.73 9.62
N ASP A 188 0.85 8.52 10.68
CA ASP A 188 1.53 9.78 10.89
C ASP A 188 2.12 9.75 12.29
N GLN A 189 3.46 9.87 12.40
CA GLN A 189 4.20 9.86 13.66
C GLN A 189 3.91 8.61 14.54
N VAL A 190 3.81 7.43 13.93
CA VAL A 190 3.64 6.15 14.60
C VAL A 190 4.73 5.18 14.13
N SER A 191 5.45 4.56 15.05
CA SER A 191 6.60 3.73 14.71
C SER A 191 6.22 2.29 14.35
N LYS A 192 5.19 1.73 14.99
CA LYS A 192 4.68 0.38 14.70
C LYS A 192 3.17 0.30 14.91
N VAL A 193 2.53 -0.53 14.10
CA VAL A 193 1.10 -0.84 14.25
C VAL A 193 0.87 -2.34 14.06
N THR A 194 -0.03 -2.91 14.87
CA THR A 194 -0.59 -4.25 14.69
C THR A 194 -2.10 -4.12 14.67
N VAL A 195 -2.73 -4.64 13.63
CA VAL A 195 -4.18 -4.61 13.45
C VAL A 195 -4.72 -6.01 13.68
N ILE A 196 -5.69 -6.15 14.58
CA ILE A 196 -6.39 -7.40 14.84
C ILE A 196 -7.74 -7.33 14.11
N CYS A 197 -7.95 -8.29 13.24
CA CYS A 197 -9.14 -8.40 12.41
C CYS A 197 -9.94 -9.66 12.73
N GLY A 198 -11.21 -9.70 12.31
CA GLY A 198 -12.07 -10.87 12.47
C GLY A 198 -13.46 -10.69 11.85
#